data_dc575dca6d9bf077934fff096923efb0
#
_entry.id   dc575dca6d9bf077934fff096923efb0
#
_cell.length_a   1.000
_cell.length_b   1.000
_cell.length_c   1.000
_cell.angle_alpha   90.00
_cell.angle_beta   90.00
_cell.angle_gamma   90.00
#
_symmetry.space_group_name_H-M   'P 1'
#
loop_
_entity.id
_entity.type
_entity.pdbx_description
1 polymer ?
#
loop_
_entity_poly.entity_id
_entity_poly.type
_entity_poly.pdbx_seq_one_letter_code
_entity_poly.pdbx_strand_id
1 'polypeptide(L)'
;ISAKGSFLEILAQLEEMAGGPAEDTQRMKDIYNMMCASGIESTYVLNPSITRGLDYYTGVVYETFLNKLPSIGSVCSGGRYDNLAGLYMKEKVPGVGTSIGLDRLIAGLEQLGVTEKKGSYLDAEIFCQNNEHAVEYQKIAALLRKNGVKVEVFPEAKKMNQQYNVTEAKNIPWGILMNDENVKNGTFTLKNLRTREMFQDISVEEAGKIILESKK
;
A
#
# COMPACT_ATOMS: atom_id res chain seq x y z
N ILE A 1 24.71 -12.59 19.16
CA ILE A 1 25.47 -11.70 20.06
C ILE A 1 24.46 -10.75 20.69
N SER A 2 24.36 -10.79 22.02
CA SER A 2 23.44 -9.93 22.79
C SER A 2 24.22 -8.76 23.38
N ALA A 3 24.72 -7.86 22.53
CA ALA A 3 25.33 -6.63 23.00
C ALA A 3 24.24 -5.65 23.47
N LYS A 4 24.43 -5.04 24.63
CA LYS A 4 23.50 -4.05 25.23
C LYS A 4 24.29 -2.80 25.58
N GLY A 5 23.68 -1.64 25.31
CA GLY A 5 24.27 -0.34 25.61
C GLY A 5 23.93 0.70 24.56
N SER A 6 24.56 1.86 24.67
CA SER A 6 24.52 2.89 23.63
C SER A 6 25.25 2.43 22.35
N PHE A 7 25.07 3.15 21.28
CA PHE A 7 25.69 2.84 19.98
C PHE A 7 27.20 2.63 20.12
N LEU A 8 27.90 3.54 20.80
CA LEU A 8 29.36 3.48 20.96
C LEU A 8 29.80 2.38 21.93
N GLU A 9 29.04 2.08 22.98
CA GLU A 9 29.34 0.98 23.89
C GLU A 9 29.22 -0.38 23.20
N ILE A 10 28.18 -0.57 22.38
CA ILE A 10 28.02 -1.78 21.58
C ILE A 10 29.19 -1.90 20.57
N LEU A 11 29.57 -0.79 19.92
CA LEU A 11 30.65 -0.78 18.97
C LEU A 11 32.00 -1.15 19.62
N ALA A 12 32.27 -0.60 20.82
CA ALA A 12 33.46 -0.94 21.60
C ALA A 12 33.51 -2.43 21.98
N GLN A 13 32.38 -3.02 22.38
CA GLN A 13 32.29 -4.46 22.64
C GLN A 13 32.61 -5.30 21.38
N LEU A 14 32.15 -4.86 20.21
CA LEU A 14 32.44 -5.54 18.94
C LEU A 14 33.92 -5.42 18.58
N GLU A 15 34.57 -4.26 18.79
CA GLU A 15 36.00 -4.06 18.58
C GLU A 15 36.81 -4.99 19.49
N GLU A 16 36.47 -5.09 20.77
CA GLU A 16 37.12 -5.99 21.70
C GLU A 16 37.02 -7.46 21.28
N MET A 17 35.80 -7.88 20.88
CA MET A 17 35.58 -9.25 20.40
C MET A 17 36.32 -9.56 19.09
N ALA A 18 36.55 -8.58 18.24
CA ALA A 18 37.24 -8.70 16.97
C ALA A 18 38.78 -8.61 17.11
N GLY A 19 39.30 -8.35 18.30
CA GLY A 19 40.73 -8.20 18.56
C GLY A 19 41.28 -6.79 18.34
N GLY A 20 40.41 -5.78 18.19
CA GLY A 20 40.76 -4.37 18.11
C GLY A 20 39.97 -3.61 17.05
N PRO A 21 40.21 -2.30 16.93
CA PRO A 21 39.59 -1.45 15.93
C PRO A 21 39.94 -1.89 14.51
N ALA A 22 38.96 -1.76 13.61
CA ALA A 22 39.05 -2.05 12.20
C ALA A 22 38.50 -0.90 11.35
N GLU A 23 38.74 -0.92 10.04
CA GLU A 23 38.22 0.10 9.11
C GLU A 23 36.70 0.17 9.16
N ASP A 24 36.02 -0.97 9.25
CA ASP A 24 34.53 -1.03 9.34
C ASP A 24 34.02 -0.41 10.62
N THR A 25 34.68 -0.62 11.77
CA THR A 25 34.26 -0.01 13.04
C THR A 25 34.55 1.48 13.06
N GLN A 26 35.62 1.95 12.43
CA GLN A 26 35.88 3.38 12.25
C GLN A 26 34.79 4.00 11.35
N ARG A 27 34.41 3.34 10.28
CA ARG A 27 33.29 3.78 9.44
C ARG A 27 31.98 3.93 10.23
N MET A 28 31.69 3.02 11.14
CA MET A 28 30.50 3.10 12.00
C MET A 28 30.57 4.28 12.96
N LYS A 29 31.77 4.61 13.50
CA LYS A 29 31.97 5.83 14.31
C LYS A 29 31.73 7.09 13.50
N ASP A 30 32.22 7.15 12.28
CA ASP A 30 32.03 8.30 11.39
C ASP A 30 30.54 8.51 11.07
N ILE A 31 29.83 7.43 10.77
CA ILE A 31 28.37 7.47 10.53
C ILE A 31 27.64 7.97 11.80
N TYR A 32 27.98 7.45 12.97
CA TYR A 32 27.37 7.89 14.22
C TYR A 32 27.62 9.38 14.50
N ASN A 33 28.86 9.87 14.26
CA ASN A 33 29.17 11.29 14.41
C ASN A 33 28.35 12.17 13.46
N MET A 34 28.11 11.71 12.20
CA MET A 34 27.23 12.40 11.27
C MET A 34 25.78 12.41 11.72
N MET A 35 25.29 11.32 12.30
CA MET A 35 23.95 11.24 12.89
C MET A 35 23.81 12.25 14.04
N CYS A 36 24.79 12.31 14.94
CA CYS A 36 24.81 13.29 16.03
C CYS A 36 24.80 14.73 15.52
N ALA A 37 25.64 15.03 14.54
CA ALA A 37 25.68 16.34 13.91
C ALA A 37 24.36 16.74 13.24
N SER A 38 23.57 15.75 12.82
CA SER A 38 22.25 15.94 12.19
C SER A 38 21.10 15.89 13.20
N GLY A 39 21.37 15.59 14.49
CA GLY A 39 20.35 15.48 15.55
C GLY A 39 19.39 14.30 15.38
N ILE A 40 19.82 13.22 14.75
CA ILE A 40 18.98 12.04 14.44
C ILE A 40 19.49 10.76 15.12
N GLU A 41 20.56 10.81 15.88
CA GLU A 41 21.20 9.66 16.54
C GLU A 41 20.25 8.86 17.42
N SER A 42 19.29 9.51 18.05
CA SER A 42 18.30 8.87 18.92
C SER A 42 17.32 7.94 18.17
N THR A 43 17.25 8.04 16.86
CA THR A 43 16.39 7.19 16.01
C THR A 43 17.09 5.92 15.55
N TYR A 44 18.39 5.77 15.84
CA TYR A 44 19.21 4.65 15.41
C TYR A 44 19.72 3.83 16.59
N VAL A 45 19.79 2.54 16.39
CA VAL A 45 20.35 1.58 17.32
C VAL A 45 21.35 0.69 16.58
N LEU A 46 22.54 0.51 17.11
CA LEU A 46 23.46 -0.47 16.59
C LEU A 46 23.02 -1.87 17.04
N ASN A 47 22.64 -2.70 16.09
CA ASN A 47 22.17 -4.07 16.35
C ASN A 47 23.03 -5.08 15.61
N PRO A 48 23.98 -5.75 16.26
CA PRO A 48 24.85 -6.72 15.62
C PRO A 48 24.15 -8.04 15.21
N SER A 49 22.88 -8.22 15.57
CA SER A 49 22.11 -9.41 15.15
C SER A 49 21.47 -9.25 13.77
N ILE A 50 21.49 -8.05 13.20
CA ILE A 50 20.98 -7.84 11.85
C ILE A 50 21.93 -8.48 10.85
N THR A 51 21.45 -9.52 10.19
CA THR A 51 22.13 -10.20 9.09
C THR A 51 21.25 -10.15 7.85
N ARG A 52 21.85 -9.96 6.69
CA ARG A 52 21.12 -9.93 5.41
C ARG A 52 21.53 -11.14 4.57
N GLY A 53 20.52 -11.81 4.03
CA GLY A 53 20.70 -13.00 3.20
C GLY A 53 21.10 -12.72 1.74
N LEU A 54 21.54 -11.49 1.42
CA LEU A 54 21.92 -11.09 0.07
C LEU A 54 23.43 -10.83 0.05
N ASP A 55 24.14 -11.61 -0.71
CA ASP A 55 25.63 -11.64 -0.75
C ASP A 55 26.27 -10.42 -1.41
N TYR A 56 25.47 -9.50 -1.96
CA TYR A 56 25.99 -8.31 -2.63
C TYR A 56 26.32 -7.14 -1.70
N TYR A 57 25.90 -7.18 -0.44
CA TYR A 57 26.24 -6.13 0.51
C TYR A 57 27.71 -6.23 0.92
N THR A 58 28.42 -5.12 0.84
CA THR A 58 29.87 -5.01 1.11
C THR A 58 30.19 -4.11 2.29
N GLY A 59 29.19 -3.63 3.01
CA GLY A 59 29.38 -2.71 4.11
C GLY A 59 28.16 -2.66 5.03
N VAL A 60 27.84 -1.48 5.53
CA VAL A 60 26.73 -1.28 6.47
C VAL A 60 25.41 -1.77 5.90
N VAL A 61 24.68 -2.52 6.69
CA VAL A 61 23.29 -2.91 6.44
C VAL A 61 22.37 -2.31 7.49
N TYR A 62 21.13 -2.06 7.13
CA TYR A 62 20.18 -1.49 8.06
C TYR A 62 18.77 -2.00 7.83
N GLU A 63 17.98 -1.94 8.89
CA GLU A 63 16.56 -2.25 8.90
C GLU A 63 15.79 -1.18 9.67
N THR A 64 14.54 -0.94 9.28
CA THR A 64 13.67 0.03 9.93
C THR A 64 12.46 -0.68 10.52
N PHE A 65 12.16 -0.37 11.76
CA PHE A 65 11.03 -0.93 12.49
C PHE A 65 10.09 0.19 12.97
N LEU A 66 8.81 -0.13 13.09
CA LEU A 66 7.85 0.78 13.71
C LEU A 66 7.94 0.63 15.23
N ASN A 67 8.41 1.65 15.93
CA ASN A 67 8.63 1.61 17.38
C ASN A 67 7.37 1.20 18.18
N LYS A 68 6.18 1.63 17.71
CA LYS A 68 4.90 1.29 18.36
C LYS A 68 4.33 -0.06 17.92
N LEU A 69 4.93 -0.71 16.93
CA LEU A 69 4.45 -1.99 16.39
C LEU A 69 5.63 -2.86 15.90
N PRO A 70 6.58 -3.23 16.78
CA PRO A 70 7.76 -4.01 16.39
C PRO A 70 7.40 -5.41 15.87
N SER A 71 6.24 -5.94 16.28
CA SER A 71 5.76 -7.26 15.86
C SER A 71 5.48 -7.39 14.36
N ILE A 72 5.29 -6.27 13.63
CA ILE A 72 5.10 -6.32 12.19
C ILE A 72 6.40 -6.64 11.42
N GLY A 73 7.54 -6.51 12.10
CA GLY A 73 8.86 -6.74 11.53
C GLY A 73 9.43 -5.52 10.80
N SER A 74 10.50 -5.74 10.05
CA SER A 74 11.17 -4.67 9.28
C SER A 74 10.27 -4.16 8.15
N VAL A 75 10.02 -2.86 8.11
CA VAL A 75 9.23 -2.17 7.08
C VAL A 75 10.08 -1.55 5.98
N CYS A 76 11.37 -1.42 6.22
CA CYS A 76 12.32 -0.91 5.24
C CYS A 76 13.71 -1.49 5.54
N SER A 77 14.47 -1.78 4.52
CA SER A 77 15.83 -2.33 4.69
C SER A 77 16.71 -1.96 3.53
N GLY A 78 18.02 -1.98 3.78
CA GLY A 78 19.01 -1.67 2.78
C GLY A 78 20.44 -1.86 3.25
N GLY A 79 21.37 -1.36 2.45
CA GLY A 79 22.78 -1.41 2.80
C GLY A 79 23.66 -0.88 1.68
N ARG A 80 24.97 -0.89 1.95
CA ARG A 80 26.01 -0.53 1.00
C ARG A 80 26.42 -1.73 0.15
N TYR A 81 26.59 -1.49 -1.14
CA TYR A 81 27.07 -2.47 -2.11
C TYR A 81 28.03 -1.78 -3.10
N ASP A 82 29.24 -2.30 -3.22
CA ASP A 82 30.28 -1.68 -4.05
C ASP A 82 30.54 -2.46 -5.35
N ASN A 83 30.10 -3.70 -5.42
CA ASN A 83 30.42 -4.60 -6.53
C ASN A 83 29.22 -4.89 -7.46
N LEU A 84 28.02 -4.46 -7.11
CA LEU A 84 26.81 -4.81 -7.86
C LEU A 84 26.84 -4.27 -9.30
N ALA A 85 27.29 -3.03 -9.48
CA ALA A 85 27.44 -2.40 -10.79
C ALA A 85 28.47 -3.14 -11.68
N GLY A 86 29.47 -3.79 -11.08
CA GLY A 86 30.48 -4.56 -11.79
C GLY A 86 29.95 -5.78 -12.57
N LEU A 87 28.71 -6.20 -12.31
CA LEU A 87 28.02 -7.22 -13.11
C LEU A 87 27.62 -6.72 -14.50
N TYR A 88 27.53 -5.40 -14.69
CA TYR A 88 27.03 -4.77 -15.91
C TYR A 88 28.03 -3.80 -16.53
N MET A 89 29.05 -3.35 -15.79
CA MET A 89 30.04 -2.37 -16.24
C MET A 89 31.42 -2.68 -15.65
N LYS A 90 32.47 -2.19 -16.32
CA LYS A 90 33.89 -2.43 -15.89
C LYS A 90 34.30 -1.55 -14.72
N GLU A 91 33.61 -0.45 -14.50
CA GLU A 91 33.95 0.51 -13.45
C GLU A 91 33.36 0.08 -12.11
N LYS A 92 34.11 0.26 -11.02
CA LYS A 92 33.60 0.07 -9.67
C LYS A 92 32.78 1.30 -9.30
N VAL A 93 31.48 1.13 -9.13
CA VAL A 93 30.57 2.17 -8.68
C VAL A 93 30.00 1.75 -7.33
N PRO A 94 30.45 2.38 -6.23
CA PRO A 94 29.87 2.13 -4.93
C PRO A 94 28.43 2.63 -4.87
N GLY A 95 27.57 1.89 -4.20
CA GLY A 95 26.18 2.23 -4.05
C GLY A 95 25.66 1.99 -2.64
N VAL A 96 24.65 2.72 -2.28
CA VAL A 96 23.80 2.48 -1.12
C VAL A 96 22.36 2.56 -1.56
N GLY A 97 21.55 1.62 -1.13
CA GLY A 97 20.14 1.58 -1.52
C GLY A 97 19.25 1.10 -0.40
N THR A 98 17.99 1.43 -0.54
CA THR A 98 16.95 1.02 0.38
C THR A 98 15.72 0.51 -0.36
N SER A 99 15.02 -0.44 0.24
CA SER A 99 13.74 -0.95 -0.24
C SER A 99 12.71 -0.83 0.87
N ILE A 100 11.58 -0.24 0.54
CA ILE A 100 10.45 -0.10 1.45
C ILE A 100 9.47 -1.24 1.18
N GLY A 101 9.11 -1.99 2.22
CA GLY A 101 8.04 -2.98 2.19
C GLY A 101 6.68 -2.27 2.25
N LEU A 102 6.18 -1.80 1.11
CA LEU A 102 5.01 -0.94 1.02
C LEU A 102 3.80 -1.56 1.70
N ASP A 103 3.47 -2.81 1.39
CA ASP A 103 2.30 -3.50 1.96
C ASP A 103 2.41 -3.62 3.48
N ARG A 104 3.60 -3.98 3.98
CA ARG A 104 3.86 -4.11 5.41
C ARG A 104 3.79 -2.76 6.12
N LEU A 105 4.35 -1.72 5.52
CA LEU A 105 4.28 -0.36 6.07
C LEU A 105 2.84 0.14 6.15
N ILE A 106 2.05 -0.02 5.08
CA ILE A 106 0.64 0.37 5.05
C ILE A 106 -0.16 -0.40 6.11
N ALA A 107 -0.01 -1.73 6.16
CA ALA A 107 -0.69 -2.55 7.16
C ALA A 107 -0.33 -2.14 8.60
N GLY A 108 0.95 -1.79 8.85
CA GLY A 108 1.39 -1.29 10.14
C GLY A 108 0.79 0.07 10.51
N LEU A 109 0.74 0.99 9.56
CA LEU A 109 0.14 2.32 9.77
C LEU A 109 -1.37 2.22 9.99
N GLU A 110 -2.07 1.35 9.27
CA GLU A 110 -3.50 1.07 9.50
C GLU A 110 -3.75 0.49 10.89
N GLN A 111 -2.93 -0.49 11.33
CA GLN A 111 -3.04 -1.10 12.65
C GLN A 111 -2.77 -0.10 13.78
N LEU A 112 -1.88 0.87 13.56
CA LEU A 112 -1.60 1.97 14.48
C LEU A 112 -2.65 3.08 14.44
N GLY A 113 -3.62 3.02 13.53
CA GLY A 113 -4.64 4.07 13.36
C GLY A 113 -4.09 5.40 12.84
N VAL A 114 -2.91 5.39 12.21
CA VAL A 114 -2.27 6.60 11.66
C VAL A 114 -2.82 6.95 10.28
N THR A 115 -3.31 5.95 9.55
CA THR A 115 -3.96 6.13 8.25
C THR A 115 -5.45 5.88 8.37
N GLU A 116 -6.25 6.76 7.78
CA GLU A 116 -7.68 6.49 7.58
C GLU A 116 -7.85 5.39 6.52
N LYS A 117 -8.63 4.37 6.83
CA LYS A 117 -9.14 3.45 5.82
C LYS A 117 -10.04 4.24 4.88
N LYS A 118 -9.50 4.72 3.79
CA LYS A 118 -10.31 5.25 2.70
C LYS A 118 -11.04 4.06 2.08
N GLY A 119 -12.36 4.14 2.03
CA GLY A 119 -13.17 3.22 1.25
C GLY A 119 -12.77 3.23 -0.23
N SER A 120 -13.45 2.44 -1.03
CA SER A 120 -13.25 2.46 -2.48
C SER A 120 -13.40 3.88 -3.03
N TYR A 121 -12.61 4.23 -4.03
CA TYR A 121 -12.78 5.47 -4.79
C TYR A 121 -13.97 5.40 -5.78
N LEU A 122 -14.66 4.26 -5.82
CA LEU A 122 -15.81 4.04 -6.68
C LEU A 122 -17.06 4.73 -6.12
N ASP A 123 -17.85 5.27 -7.01
CA ASP A 123 -19.11 5.91 -6.70
C ASP A 123 -20.28 4.94 -6.79
N ALA A 124 -20.21 4.02 -7.75
CA ALA A 124 -21.29 3.06 -8.02
C ALA A 124 -20.72 1.70 -8.46
N GLU A 125 -21.51 0.66 -8.23
CA GLU A 125 -21.32 -0.68 -8.76
C GLU A 125 -22.52 -1.06 -9.64
N ILE A 126 -22.28 -1.53 -10.86
CA ILE A 126 -23.31 -2.18 -11.68
C ILE A 126 -23.32 -3.65 -11.34
N PHE A 127 -24.42 -4.13 -10.75
CA PHE A 127 -24.60 -5.52 -10.42
C PHE A 127 -24.82 -6.38 -11.67
N CYS A 128 -24.12 -7.49 -11.80
CA CYS A 128 -24.32 -8.45 -12.87
C CYS A 128 -25.42 -9.45 -12.47
N GLN A 129 -26.64 -9.22 -12.97
CA GLN A 129 -27.80 -10.09 -12.73
C GLN A 129 -27.85 -11.25 -13.77
N ASN A 130 -27.40 -10.98 -15.00
CA ASN A 130 -27.34 -11.95 -16.08
C ASN A 130 -26.10 -11.70 -16.95
N ASN A 131 -25.29 -12.74 -17.19
CA ASN A 131 -24.10 -12.63 -18.02
C ASN A 131 -24.40 -12.26 -19.50
N GLU A 132 -25.58 -12.56 -20.00
CA GLU A 132 -25.99 -12.21 -21.37
C GLU A 132 -26.06 -10.69 -21.58
N HIS A 133 -26.24 -9.92 -20.50
CA HIS A 133 -26.29 -8.44 -20.55
C HIS A 133 -24.93 -7.76 -20.31
N ALA A 134 -23.84 -8.51 -20.33
CA ALA A 134 -22.51 -7.96 -20.03
C ALA A 134 -22.12 -6.76 -20.93
N VAL A 135 -22.53 -6.80 -22.22
CA VAL A 135 -22.26 -5.72 -23.16
C VAL A 135 -23.02 -4.46 -22.78
N GLU A 136 -24.28 -4.58 -22.38
CA GLU A 136 -25.14 -3.47 -21.96
C GLU A 136 -24.63 -2.84 -20.66
N TYR A 137 -24.24 -3.65 -19.69
CA TYR A 137 -23.60 -3.16 -18.46
C TYR A 137 -22.35 -2.33 -18.75
N GLN A 138 -21.50 -2.77 -19.67
CA GLN A 138 -20.30 -2.03 -20.06
C GLN A 138 -20.62 -0.73 -20.82
N LYS A 139 -21.67 -0.71 -21.67
CA LYS A 139 -22.12 0.52 -22.33
C LYS A 139 -22.57 1.57 -21.30
N ILE A 140 -23.41 1.18 -20.35
CA ILE A 140 -23.86 2.06 -19.26
C ILE A 140 -22.66 2.54 -18.43
N ALA A 141 -21.76 1.65 -18.07
CA ALA A 141 -20.55 2.00 -17.34
C ALA A 141 -19.69 3.02 -18.09
N ALA A 142 -19.53 2.85 -19.40
CA ALA A 142 -18.76 3.78 -20.24
C ALA A 142 -19.39 5.18 -20.27
N LEU A 143 -20.72 5.26 -20.39
CA LEU A 143 -21.44 6.53 -20.37
C LEU A 143 -21.37 7.22 -19.00
N LEU A 144 -21.53 6.48 -17.90
CA LEU A 144 -21.38 7.01 -16.54
C LEU A 144 -19.95 7.53 -16.29
N ARG A 145 -18.92 6.79 -16.73
CA ARG A 145 -17.52 7.23 -16.63
C ARG A 145 -17.27 8.51 -17.43
N LYS A 146 -17.85 8.62 -18.63
CA LYS A 146 -17.76 9.83 -19.45
C LYS A 146 -18.38 11.05 -18.73
N ASN A 147 -19.40 10.82 -17.92
CA ASN A 147 -20.04 11.85 -17.09
C ASN A 147 -19.32 12.09 -15.74
N GLY A 148 -18.14 11.49 -15.51
CA GLY A 148 -17.34 11.71 -14.30
C GLY A 148 -17.68 10.80 -13.11
N VAL A 149 -18.57 9.81 -13.28
CA VAL A 149 -18.91 8.82 -12.27
C VAL A 149 -17.88 7.67 -12.29
N LYS A 150 -17.29 7.36 -11.15
CA LYS A 150 -16.36 6.22 -11.00
C LYS A 150 -17.18 4.96 -10.75
N VAL A 151 -17.32 4.12 -11.75
CA VAL A 151 -18.18 2.93 -11.70
C VAL A 151 -17.43 1.67 -12.05
N GLU A 152 -17.68 0.61 -11.29
CA GLU A 152 -17.24 -0.77 -11.55
C GLU A 152 -18.44 -1.60 -12.03
N VAL A 153 -18.18 -2.62 -12.83
CA VAL A 153 -19.18 -3.62 -13.23
C VAL A 153 -18.80 -4.93 -12.57
N PHE A 154 -19.74 -5.55 -11.87
CA PHE A 154 -19.48 -6.85 -11.27
C PHE A 154 -19.16 -7.87 -12.38
N PRO A 155 -18.06 -8.66 -12.23
CA PRO A 155 -17.46 -9.36 -13.37
C PRO A 155 -18.32 -10.52 -13.92
N GLU A 156 -19.19 -11.09 -13.12
CA GLU A 156 -20.02 -12.25 -13.49
C GLU A 156 -21.32 -12.32 -12.67
N ALA A 157 -22.32 -12.97 -13.22
CA ALA A 157 -23.57 -13.19 -12.50
C ALA A 157 -23.35 -14.10 -11.28
N LYS A 158 -23.63 -13.57 -10.10
CA LYS A 158 -23.63 -14.26 -8.80
C LYS A 158 -24.92 -13.95 -8.05
N LYS A 159 -25.19 -14.71 -6.98
CA LYS A 159 -26.33 -14.38 -6.09
C LYS A 159 -26.19 -12.95 -5.61
N MET A 160 -27.29 -12.19 -5.69
CA MET A 160 -27.30 -10.76 -5.36
C MET A 160 -26.72 -10.45 -3.97
N ASN A 161 -27.01 -11.28 -2.97
CA ASN A 161 -26.43 -11.11 -1.63
C ASN A 161 -24.90 -11.15 -1.61
N GLN A 162 -24.27 -11.96 -2.47
CA GLN A 162 -22.81 -12.02 -2.58
C GLN A 162 -22.26 -10.73 -3.18
N GLN A 163 -22.91 -10.22 -4.23
CA GLN A 163 -22.52 -8.96 -4.86
C GLN A 163 -22.69 -7.79 -3.89
N TYR A 164 -23.83 -7.70 -3.18
CA TYR A 164 -24.04 -6.69 -2.14
C TYR A 164 -22.97 -6.73 -1.05
N ASN A 165 -22.62 -7.91 -0.53
CA ASN A 165 -21.60 -8.05 0.51
C ASN A 165 -20.24 -7.51 0.05
N VAL A 166 -19.84 -7.79 -1.20
CA VAL A 166 -18.58 -7.27 -1.78
C VAL A 166 -18.63 -5.75 -1.92
N THR A 167 -19.72 -5.23 -2.46
CA THR A 167 -19.92 -3.80 -2.70
C THR A 167 -19.97 -3.00 -1.39
N GLU A 168 -20.67 -3.52 -0.38
CA GLU A 168 -20.73 -2.93 0.96
C GLU A 168 -19.36 -2.99 1.68
N ALA A 169 -18.61 -4.09 1.55
CA ALA A 169 -17.24 -4.19 2.09
C ALA A 169 -16.28 -3.18 1.46
N LYS A 170 -16.47 -2.85 0.19
CA LYS A 170 -15.75 -1.78 -0.52
C LYS A 170 -16.23 -0.38 -0.14
N ASN A 171 -17.31 -0.23 0.64
CA ASN A 171 -17.97 1.04 0.95
C ASN A 171 -18.45 1.83 -0.28
N ILE A 172 -18.85 1.16 -1.34
CA ILE A 172 -19.40 1.81 -2.54
C ILE A 172 -20.83 2.29 -2.20
N PRO A 173 -21.14 3.58 -2.38
CA PRO A 173 -22.42 4.13 -1.91
C PRO A 173 -23.62 3.78 -2.79
N TRP A 174 -23.42 3.54 -4.09
CA TRP A 174 -24.49 3.34 -5.05
C TRP A 174 -24.42 2.00 -5.76
N GLY A 175 -25.57 1.36 -5.93
CA GLY A 175 -25.74 0.14 -6.72
C GLY A 175 -26.67 0.39 -7.90
N ILE A 176 -26.31 -0.16 -9.07
CA ILE A 176 -27.10 -0.09 -10.30
C ILE A 176 -27.61 -1.49 -10.63
N LEU A 177 -28.93 -1.63 -10.77
CA LEU A 177 -29.59 -2.87 -11.09
C LEU A 177 -30.33 -2.73 -12.43
N MET A 178 -30.22 -3.78 -13.26
CA MET A 178 -30.85 -3.82 -14.58
C MET A 178 -31.48 -5.19 -14.81
N ASN A 179 -32.79 -5.24 -14.90
CA ASN A 179 -33.52 -6.40 -15.36
C ASN A 179 -33.62 -6.41 -16.90
N ASP A 180 -34.25 -7.43 -17.48
CA ASP A 180 -34.39 -7.57 -18.93
C ASP A 180 -35.17 -6.43 -19.59
N GLU A 181 -36.12 -5.84 -18.89
CA GLU A 181 -36.90 -4.70 -19.36
C GLU A 181 -36.05 -3.41 -19.33
N ASN A 182 -35.32 -3.19 -18.27
CA ASN A 182 -34.39 -2.07 -18.16
C ASN A 182 -33.34 -2.09 -19.27
N VAL A 183 -32.80 -3.27 -19.57
CA VAL A 183 -31.82 -3.45 -20.66
C VAL A 183 -32.42 -3.05 -22.01
N LYS A 184 -33.67 -3.47 -22.31
CA LYS A 184 -34.37 -3.12 -23.55
C LYS A 184 -34.65 -1.63 -23.68
N ASN A 185 -35.00 -0.98 -22.58
CA ASN A 185 -35.37 0.44 -22.53
C ASN A 185 -34.19 1.38 -22.34
N GLY A 186 -32.99 0.85 -22.06
CA GLY A 186 -31.79 1.67 -21.76
C GLY A 186 -31.89 2.43 -20.42
N THR A 187 -32.73 1.92 -19.50
CA THR A 187 -32.91 2.46 -18.15
C THR A 187 -32.36 1.52 -17.10
N PHE A 188 -32.35 1.92 -15.84
CA PHE A 188 -31.97 1.07 -14.72
C PHE A 188 -32.54 1.60 -13.39
N THR A 189 -32.41 0.77 -12.35
CA THR A 189 -32.69 1.19 -10.98
C THR A 189 -31.38 1.58 -10.30
N LEU A 190 -31.31 2.81 -9.82
CA LEU A 190 -30.22 3.30 -8.97
C LEU A 190 -30.63 3.17 -7.50
N LYS A 191 -29.80 2.53 -6.68
CA LYS A 191 -30.07 2.30 -5.27
C LYS A 191 -28.94 2.89 -4.42
N ASN A 192 -29.29 3.74 -3.47
CA ASN A 192 -28.38 4.16 -2.42
C ASN A 192 -28.22 2.99 -1.42
N LEU A 193 -27.01 2.45 -1.29
CA LEU A 193 -26.77 1.27 -0.45
C LEU A 193 -26.73 1.61 1.06
N ARG A 194 -26.57 2.89 1.41
CA ARG A 194 -26.58 3.37 2.80
C ARG A 194 -28.00 3.72 3.28
N THR A 195 -28.72 4.57 2.52
CA THR A 195 -30.07 5.03 2.89
C THR A 195 -31.16 4.08 2.44
N ARG A 196 -30.85 3.15 1.52
CA ARG A 196 -31.80 2.21 0.87
C ARG A 196 -32.80 2.90 -0.08
N GLU A 197 -32.63 4.18 -0.35
CA GLU A 197 -33.43 4.92 -1.32
C GLU A 197 -33.22 4.35 -2.74
N MET A 198 -34.28 4.31 -3.54
CA MET A 198 -34.29 3.73 -4.88
C MET A 198 -34.92 4.69 -5.89
N PHE A 199 -34.26 4.85 -7.03
CA PHE A 199 -34.75 5.59 -8.20
C PHE A 199 -34.92 4.58 -9.33
N GLN A 200 -36.16 4.35 -9.75
CA GLN A 200 -36.50 3.35 -10.76
C GLN A 200 -36.55 3.97 -12.15
N ASP A 201 -36.23 3.18 -13.16
CA ASP A 201 -36.34 3.50 -14.60
C ASP A 201 -35.74 4.84 -15.02
N ILE A 202 -34.62 5.19 -14.37
CA ILE A 202 -33.89 6.44 -14.65
C ILE A 202 -32.86 6.25 -15.77
N SER A 203 -32.55 7.37 -16.43
CA SER A 203 -31.51 7.45 -17.46
C SER A 203 -30.10 7.56 -16.86
N VAL A 204 -29.08 7.39 -17.73
CA VAL A 204 -27.66 7.56 -17.36
C VAL A 204 -27.39 8.99 -16.90
N GLU A 205 -28.00 9.98 -17.54
CA GLU A 205 -27.84 11.41 -17.23
C GLU A 205 -28.39 11.75 -15.87
N GLU A 206 -29.57 11.24 -15.54
CA GLU A 206 -30.21 11.45 -14.23
C GLU A 206 -29.41 10.79 -13.11
N ALA A 207 -28.99 9.53 -13.30
CA ALA A 207 -28.16 8.84 -12.33
C ALA A 207 -26.83 9.54 -12.11
N GLY A 208 -26.18 10.01 -13.17
CA GLY A 208 -24.96 10.78 -13.10
C GLY A 208 -25.10 12.02 -12.22
N LYS A 209 -26.18 12.77 -12.37
CA LYS A 209 -26.48 13.94 -11.53
C LYS A 209 -26.68 13.56 -10.07
N ILE A 210 -27.55 12.58 -9.78
CA ILE A 210 -27.84 12.13 -8.41
C ILE A 210 -26.54 11.69 -7.70
N ILE A 211 -25.72 10.86 -8.36
CA ILE A 211 -24.48 10.35 -7.80
C ILE A 211 -23.48 11.48 -7.52
N LEU A 212 -23.30 12.40 -8.47
CA LEU A 212 -22.34 13.50 -8.32
C LEU A 212 -22.78 14.55 -7.31
N GLU A 213 -24.07 14.83 -7.20
CA GLU A 213 -24.63 15.74 -6.21
C GLU A 213 -24.51 15.19 -4.79
N SER A 214 -24.59 13.88 -4.61
CA SER A 214 -24.42 13.21 -3.31
C SER A 214 -23.00 13.28 -2.72
N LYS A 215 -22.02 13.77 -3.49
CA LYS A 215 -20.62 13.95 -3.05
C LYS A 215 -20.33 15.32 -2.46
N LYS A 216 -21.26 16.27 -2.64
CA LYS A 216 -21.13 17.63 -2.11
C LYS A 216 -21.59 17.67 -0.65
#